data_74bff6c3a570c1835a3cf0cdd993452f
#
_entry.id   74bff6c3a570c1835a3cf0cdd993452f
#
_cell.length_a   1.000
_cell.length_b   1.000
_cell.length_c   1.000
_cell.angle_alpha   90.00
_cell.angle_beta   90.00
_cell.angle_gamma   90.00
#
_symmetry.space_group_name_H-M   'P 1'
#
loop_
_entity.id
_entity.type
_entity.pdbx_description
1 polymer ?
#
loop_
_entity_poly.entity_id
_entity_poly.type
_entity_poly.pdbx_seq_one_letter_code
_entity_poly.pdbx_strand_id
1 'polypeptide(L)'
;RANGRKSFLRFYDGMDIRPRETEITVALKRLVTDASRIVFLTGHGERSLYWNDKGGLYSLIQRNGRNALVNQGFDVDTLNLTGRTVIPEDIDILVIAAPEKRLSPQEQGLLDSYIAKGGNLIITGEPGKQELMNGLVKNLGIGFKEGIILQHEEADWEEDFIVGDIAESGAQQTGVGAGLLARQYQVAFPGTTALSFNAGYGFQGVPIVEYAGDTLMLALKRQLGGEEQRIIVSGDADWFSTEGLALRKDDVRLNNFGLFMEMLHYMTYQQFPVDNSRPSPTDDTHYLDIADIGWIKGLFIGLIPLLVLGGAIGFR
;
A
#
# COMPACT_ATOMS: atom_id res chain seq x y z
N ARG A 1 12.91 22.57 7.87
CA ARG A 1 11.73 23.39 8.17
C ARG A 1 11.48 24.35 7.04
N ALA A 2 10.24 24.48 6.58
CA ALA A 2 9.79 25.50 5.63
C ALA A 2 8.35 25.88 5.95
N ASN A 3 7.99 27.15 5.80
CA ASN A 3 6.62 27.66 6.00
C ASN A 3 5.99 27.27 7.34
N GLY A 4 6.77 27.22 8.43
CA GLY A 4 6.31 26.78 9.74
C GLY A 4 6.17 25.25 9.90
N ARG A 5 6.27 24.47 8.82
CA ARG A 5 6.18 23.00 8.84
C ARG A 5 7.54 22.38 9.16
N LYS A 6 7.49 21.18 9.75
CA LYS A 6 8.67 20.37 10.06
C LYS A 6 8.48 18.99 9.42
N SER A 7 9.52 18.50 8.80
CA SER A 7 9.61 17.11 8.36
C SER A 7 10.88 16.47 8.90
N PHE A 8 10.87 15.17 9.04
CA PHE A 8 11.99 14.39 9.56
C PHE A 8 12.51 13.49 8.44
N LEU A 9 13.81 13.55 8.23
CA LEU A 9 14.52 12.55 7.45
C LEU A 9 15.17 11.59 8.43
N ARG A 10 14.83 10.31 8.34
CA ARG A 10 15.31 9.30 9.29
C ARG A 10 16.45 8.49 8.71
N PHE A 11 17.30 8.04 9.63
CA PHE A 11 18.26 6.96 9.37
C PHE A 11 17.66 5.69 9.95
N TYR A 12 17.85 4.57 9.27
CA TYR A 12 17.23 3.28 9.60
C TYR A 12 18.27 2.32 10.14
N ASP A 13 17.81 1.35 10.90
CA ASP A 13 18.66 0.25 11.36
C ASP A 13 18.89 -0.76 10.21
N GLY A 14 20.05 -1.41 10.19
CA GLY A 14 20.36 -2.43 9.21
C GLY A 14 21.44 -2.05 8.20
N MET A 15 21.57 -2.82 7.12
CA MET A 15 22.65 -2.63 6.12
C MET A 15 22.48 -1.38 5.24
N ASP A 16 21.25 -0.91 5.05
CA ASP A 16 20.94 0.28 4.24
C ASP A 16 20.46 1.42 5.14
N ILE A 17 21.39 2.04 5.84
CA ILE A 17 21.14 3.08 6.84
C ILE A 17 20.71 4.41 6.19
N ARG A 18 21.17 4.67 4.98
CA ARG A 18 21.01 5.97 4.32
C ARG A 18 19.59 6.17 3.79
N PRO A 19 19.06 7.41 3.87
CA PRO A 19 17.80 7.73 3.23
C PRO A 19 17.88 7.53 1.73
N ARG A 20 16.86 6.92 1.17
CA ARG A 20 16.67 6.80 -0.29
C ARG A 20 16.05 8.07 -0.86
N GLU A 21 16.11 8.21 -2.17
CA GLU A 21 15.53 9.36 -2.87
C GLU A 21 14.04 9.55 -2.56
N THR A 22 13.28 8.45 -2.50
CA THR A 22 11.85 8.47 -2.15
C THR A 22 11.62 9.12 -0.78
N GLU A 23 12.40 8.75 0.23
CA GLU A 23 12.26 9.27 1.60
C GLU A 23 12.65 10.75 1.68
N ILE A 24 13.68 11.16 0.91
CA ILE A 24 14.06 12.58 0.79
C ILE A 24 12.92 13.36 0.15
N THR A 25 12.36 12.85 -0.94
CA THR A 25 11.26 13.50 -1.66
C THR A 25 10.00 13.59 -0.79
N VAL A 26 9.65 12.54 -0.07
CA VAL A 26 8.55 12.54 0.91
C VAL A 26 8.79 13.62 1.97
N ALA A 27 10.00 13.69 2.54
CA ALA A 27 10.34 14.68 3.54
C ALA A 27 10.23 16.12 3.01
N LEU A 28 10.65 16.37 1.77
CA LEU A 28 10.50 17.66 1.11
C LEU A 28 9.03 17.99 0.81
N LYS A 29 8.28 17.03 0.26
CA LYS A 29 6.85 17.20 -0.04
C LYS A 29 6.05 17.56 1.20
N ARG A 30 6.29 16.93 2.34
CA ARG A 30 5.65 17.27 3.64
C ARG A 30 5.99 18.67 4.18
N LEU A 31 6.95 19.37 3.62
CA LEU A 31 7.21 20.78 3.97
C LEU A 31 6.29 21.75 3.21
N VAL A 32 5.69 21.32 2.10
CA VAL A 32 4.88 22.17 1.22
C VAL A 32 3.42 21.71 1.11
N THR A 33 3.13 20.43 1.37
CA THR A 33 1.77 19.86 1.38
C THR A 33 1.48 19.19 2.73
N ASP A 34 0.20 19.08 3.08
CA ASP A 34 -0.21 18.29 4.22
C ASP A 34 -0.01 16.79 3.93
N ALA A 35 0.29 16.01 4.96
CA ALA A 35 0.37 14.58 4.85
C ALA A 35 -1.04 14.00 4.71
N SER A 36 -1.19 12.97 3.89
CA SER A 36 -2.46 12.24 3.86
C SER A 36 -2.68 11.50 5.18
N ARG A 37 -3.89 11.64 5.72
CA ARG A 37 -4.27 11.09 7.03
C ARG A 37 -5.01 9.78 6.88
N ILE A 38 -4.38 8.70 7.38
CA ILE A 38 -4.97 7.37 7.46
C ILE A 38 -5.42 7.12 8.90
N VAL A 39 -6.69 6.78 9.09
CA VAL A 39 -7.27 6.55 10.41
C VAL A 39 -7.81 5.14 10.49
N PHE A 40 -7.40 4.38 11.50
CA PHE A 40 -7.84 3.02 11.75
C PHE A 40 -8.99 3.02 12.76
N LEU A 41 -10.10 2.40 12.38
CA LEU A 41 -11.22 2.18 13.29
C LEU A 41 -10.79 1.26 14.44
N THR A 42 -11.28 1.54 15.65
CA THR A 42 -11.02 0.75 16.86
C THR A 42 -12.26 0.68 17.73
N GLY A 43 -12.34 -0.33 18.59
CA GLY A 43 -13.44 -0.50 19.55
C GLY A 43 -14.28 -1.74 19.32
N HIS A 44 -14.16 -2.36 18.14
CA HIS A 44 -14.96 -3.55 17.76
C HIS A 44 -14.08 -4.78 17.53
N GLY A 45 -12.86 -4.80 18.07
CA GLY A 45 -11.93 -5.92 17.94
C GLY A 45 -11.14 -5.91 16.62
N GLU A 46 -11.06 -4.76 15.96
CA GLU A 46 -10.28 -4.60 14.73
C GLU A 46 -8.79 -4.89 14.96
N ARG A 47 -8.06 -5.23 13.90
CA ARG A 47 -6.61 -5.44 13.92
C ARG A 47 -5.90 -4.23 14.52
N SER A 48 -5.06 -4.45 15.52
CA SER A 48 -4.42 -3.37 16.30
C SER A 48 -3.15 -2.86 15.61
N LEU A 49 -2.99 -1.53 15.59
CA LEU A 49 -1.72 -0.88 15.22
C LEU A 49 -0.62 -1.06 16.26
N TYR A 50 -0.98 -1.38 17.51
CA TYR A 50 -0.04 -1.35 18.64
C TYR A 50 0.42 -2.74 19.07
N TRP A 51 -0.21 -3.79 18.58
CA TRP A 51 0.17 -5.17 18.89
C TRP A 51 1.14 -5.71 17.83
N ASN A 52 2.21 -6.27 18.33
CA ASN A 52 3.23 -6.93 17.51
C ASN A 52 3.01 -8.46 17.54
N ASP A 53 1.78 -8.88 17.32
CA ASP A 53 1.42 -10.28 17.07
C ASP A 53 1.27 -10.52 15.56
N LYS A 54 1.05 -11.78 15.20
CA LYS A 54 1.00 -12.22 13.80
C LYS A 54 -0.04 -11.46 12.97
N GLY A 55 -1.20 -11.20 13.53
CA GLY A 55 -2.29 -10.47 12.87
C GLY A 55 -2.27 -8.95 13.09
N GLY A 56 -1.33 -8.42 13.90
CA GLY A 56 -1.23 -7.00 14.20
C GLY A 56 -0.66 -6.17 13.05
N LEU A 57 -0.88 -4.87 13.10
CA LEU A 57 -0.48 -3.91 12.07
C LEU A 57 0.71 -3.03 12.52
N TYR A 58 1.48 -3.50 13.51
CA TYR A 58 2.54 -2.71 14.17
C TYR A 58 3.61 -2.20 13.20
N SER A 59 3.96 -2.96 12.16
CA SER A 59 4.94 -2.53 11.15
C SER A 59 4.55 -1.25 10.44
N LEU A 60 3.25 -0.94 10.34
CA LEU A 60 2.75 0.27 9.69
C LEU A 60 3.09 1.55 10.47
N ILE A 61 3.30 1.46 11.79
CA ILE A 61 3.62 2.61 12.66
C ILE A 61 5.02 2.58 13.25
N GLN A 62 5.79 1.52 13.00
CA GLN A 62 7.14 1.34 13.53
C GLN A 62 8.12 2.34 12.87
N ARG A 63 8.33 3.49 13.49
CA ARG A 63 9.06 4.63 12.92
C ARG A 63 10.50 4.34 12.49
N ASN A 64 11.16 3.36 13.09
CA ASN A 64 12.49 2.87 12.69
C ASN A 64 12.42 1.87 11.53
N GLY A 65 11.23 1.39 11.16
CA GLY A 65 10.98 0.59 9.96
C GLY A 65 10.85 1.49 8.73
N ARG A 66 11.62 1.21 7.68
CA ARG A 66 11.57 1.96 6.41
C ARG A 66 10.15 1.99 5.80
N ASN A 67 9.44 0.88 5.92
CA ASN A 67 8.13 0.65 5.36
C ASN A 67 6.97 1.26 6.17
N ALA A 68 7.24 1.86 7.34
CA ALA A 68 6.20 2.48 8.14
C ALA A 68 5.54 3.65 7.39
N LEU A 69 4.22 3.77 7.53
CA LEU A 69 3.40 4.77 6.81
C LEU A 69 3.89 6.20 7.01
N VAL A 70 4.36 6.53 8.22
CA VAL A 70 4.92 7.86 8.51
C VAL A 70 6.15 8.18 7.64
N ASN A 71 6.93 7.16 7.25
CA ASN A 71 8.10 7.29 6.40
C ASN A 71 7.73 7.31 4.91
N GLN A 72 6.51 6.86 4.58
CA GLN A 72 5.91 6.94 3.25
C GLN A 72 5.08 8.22 3.03
N GLY A 73 5.01 9.11 4.01
CA GLY A 73 4.37 10.42 3.87
C GLY A 73 3.00 10.56 4.55
N PHE A 74 2.54 9.54 5.25
CA PHE A 74 1.23 9.54 5.91
C PHE A 74 1.30 9.99 7.37
N ASP A 75 0.21 10.57 7.84
CA ASP A 75 -0.12 10.68 9.26
C ASP A 75 -1.09 9.56 9.61
N VAL A 76 -0.81 8.85 10.70
CA VAL A 76 -1.58 7.67 11.12
C VAL A 76 -2.16 7.90 12.49
N ASP A 77 -3.47 7.61 12.64
CA ASP A 77 -4.21 7.78 13.88
C ASP A 77 -5.23 6.64 14.04
N THR A 78 -5.91 6.62 15.17
CA THR A 78 -7.01 5.69 15.46
C THR A 78 -8.29 6.45 15.79
N LEU A 79 -9.44 5.84 15.50
CA LEU A 79 -10.76 6.40 15.77
C LEU A 79 -11.64 5.36 16.46
N ASN A 80 -12.17 5.70 17.62
CA ASN A 80 -13.25 4.96 18.25
C ASN A 80 -14.55 5.74 18.05
N LEU A 81 -15.60 5.09 17.56
CA LEU A 81 -16.89 5.73 17.29
C LEU A 81 -17.79 5.84 18.53
N THR A 82 -17.47 5.12 19.61
CA THR A 82 -18.29 5.13 20.83
C THR A 82 -18.45 6.54 21.38
N GLY A 83 -19.68 6.98 21.54
CA GLY A 83 -20.04 8.30 22.03
C GLY A 83 -19.78 9.46 21.05
N ARG A 84 -19.37 9.18 19.81
CA ARG A 84 -19.23 10.22 18.78
C ARG A 84 -20.56 10.56 18.10
N THR A 85 -20.60 11.72 17.51
CA THR A 85 -21.72 12.22 16.70
C THR A 85 -21.38 12.40 15.22
N VAL A 86 -20.07 12.39 14.89
CA VAL A 86 -19.58 12.54 13.51
C VAL A 86 -18.21 11.89 13.37
N ILE A 87 -17.93 11.34 12.19
CA ILE A 87 -16.57 10.98 11.77
C ILE A 87 -15.90 12.26 11.24
N PRO A 88 -14.67 12.61 11.66
CA PRO A 88 -13.97 13.80 11.21
C PRO A 88 -13.85 13.88 9.68
N GLU A 89 -13.95 15.06 9.11
CA GLU A 89 -13.89 15.27 7.64
C GLU A 89 -12.45 15.36 7.13
N ASP A 90 -11.46 15.51 8.01
CA ASP A 90 -10.03 15.58 7.69
C ASP A 90 -9.37 14.20 7.57
N ILE A 91 -10.15 13.15 7.38
CA ILE A 91 -9.68 11.78 7.17
C ILE A 91 -9.63 11.52 5.66
N ASP A 92 -8.44 11.28 5.12
CA ASP A 92 -8.29 10.90 3.71
C ASP A 92 -8.68 9.44 3.47
N ILE A 93 -8.35 8.56 4.42
CA ILE A 93 -8.64 7.12 4.33
C ILE A 93 -9.05 6.60 5.71
N LEU A 94 -10.27 6.07 5.84
CA LEU A 94 -10.71 5.31 7.00
C LEU A 94 -10.49 3.82 6.76
N VAL A 95 -9.76 3.15 7.66
CA VAL A 95 -9.48 1.71 7.58
C VAL A 95 -10.30 0.96 8.61
N ILE A 96 -11.03 -0.06 8.18
CA ILE A 96 -11.78 -1.00 9.02
C ILE A 96 -11.19 -2.38 8.79
N ALA A 97 -10.36 -2.84 9.72
CA ALA A 97 -9.55 -4.05 9.56
C ALA A 97 -10.11 -5.21 10.39
N ALA A 98 -10.87 -6.10 9.76
CA ALA A 98 -11.42 -7.33 10.34
C ALA A 98 -12.08 -7.13 11.72
N PRO A 99 -13.17 -6.36 11.84
CA PRO A 99 -13.86 -6.19 13.11
C PRO A 99 -14.43 -7.53 13.61
N GLU A 100 -14.35 -7.76 14.92
CA GLU A 100 -14.89 -8.95 15.57
C GLU A 100 -16.32 -8.77 16.11
N LYS A 101 -16.74 -7.52 16.25
CA LYS A 101 -18.05 -7.16 16.80
C LYS A 101 -18.78 -6.23 15.84
N ARG A 102 -20.11 -6.32 15.83
CA ARG A 102 -20.95 -5.42 15.03
C ARG A 102 -20.88 -3.98 15.60
N LEU A 103 -20.89 -3.02 14.71
CA LEU A 103 -21.14 -1.63 15.08
C LEU A 103 -22.57 -1.52 15.65
N SER A 104 -22.75 -0.69 16.65
CA SER A 104 -24.09 -0.32 17.10
C SER A 104 -24.86 0.39 15.97
N PRO A 105 -26.20 0.46 16.01
CA PRO A 105 -26.98 1.19 15.00
C PRO A 105 -26.56 2.66 14.83
N GLN A 106 -26.15 3.31 15.92
CA GLN A 106 -25.63 4.67 15.90
C GLN A 106 -24.29 4.76 15.15
N GLU A 107 -23.35 3.88 15.48
CA GLU A 107 -22.03 3.84 14.84
C GLU A 107 -22.12 3.47 13.36
N GLN A 108 -23.00 2.52 13.01
CA GLN A 108 -23.30 2.20 11.61
C GLN A 108 -23.88 3.42 10.87
N GLY A 109 -24.76 4.18 11.51
CA GLY A 109 -25.31 5.42 10.95
C GLY A 109 -24.23 6.48 10.71
N LEU A 110 -23.21 6.57 11.56
CA LEU A 110 -22.05 7.44 11.36
C LEU A 110 -21.22 7.00 10.15
N LEU A 111 -20.97 5.71 10.04
CA LEU A 111 -20.25 5.14 8.90
C LEU A 111 -21.02 5.34 7.59
N ASP A 112 -22.31 5.05 7.58
CA ASP A 112 -23.18 5.26 6.40
C ASP A 112 -23.20 6.74 5.99
N SER A 113 -23.22 7.66 6.95
CA SER A 113 -23.14 9.11 6.70
C SER A 113 -21.79 9.52 6.11
N TYR A 114 -20.68 8.95 6.62
CA TYR A 114 -19.34 9.19 6.11
C TYR A 114 -19.21 8.70 4.66
N ILE A 115 -19.72 7.49 4.37
CA ILE A 115 -19.78 6.93 3.02
C ILE A 115 -20.64 7.81 2.10
N ALA A 116 -21.81 8.24 2.55
CA ALA A 116 -22.72 9.08 1.77
C ALA A 116 -22.13 10.44 1.39
N LYS A 117 -21.23 10.98 2.23
CA LYS A 117 -20.50 12.23 2.00
C LYS A 117 -19.26 12.09 1.10
N GLY A 118 -18.92 10.87 0.66
CA GLY A 118 -17.78 10.65 -0.22
C GLY A 118 -16.49 10.22 0.50
N GLY A 119 -16.57 9.84 1.78
CA GLY A 119 -15.40 9.37 2.52
C GLY A 119 -14.78 8.10 1.89
N ASN A 120 -13.44 8.08 1.77
CA ASN A 120 -12.72 6.94 1.23
C ASN A 120 -12.45 5.88 2.32
N LEU A 121 -12.56 4.59 1.95
CA LEU A 121 -12.42 3.48 2.91
C LEU A 121 -11.53 2.35 2.38
N ILE A 122 -10.86 1.69 3.32
CA ILE A 122 -10.31 0.36 3.15
C ILE A 122 -11.01 -0.54 4.16
N ILE A 123 -11.67 -1.59 3.68
CA ILE A 123 -12.42 -2.53 4.50
C ILE A 123 -11.86 -3.92 4.23
N THR A 124 -11.42 -4.60 5.27
CA THR A 124 -10.93 -5.98 5.15
C THR A 124 -11.74 -6.90 6.02
N GLY A 125 -12.08 -8.06 5.47
CA GLY A 125 -12.84 -9.08 6.16
C GLY A 125 -11.97 -10.10 6.87
N GLU A 126 -12.63 -11.16 7.28
CA GLU A 126 -12.02 -12.34 7.88
C GLU A 126 -12.93 -13.54 7.61
N PRO A 127 -12.44 -14.71 7.20
CA PRO A 127 -13.25 -15.93 7.13
C PRO A 127 -13.93 -16.24 8.45
N GLY A 128 -15.17 -16.72 8.37
CA GLY A 128 -16.01 -16.95 9.54
C GLY A 128 -16.73 -15.70 10.11
N LYS A 129 -16.47 -14.51 9.54
CA LYS A 129 -17.12 -13.25 9.93
C LYS A 129 -18.04 -12.67 8.83
N GLN A 130 -18.39 -13.45 7.81
CA GLN A 130 -19.13 -12.98 6.65
C GLN A 130 -20.45 -12.30 6.99
N GLU A 131 -21.22 -12.84 7.94
CA GLU A 131 -22.49 -12.24 8.37
C GLU A 131 -22.29 -10.84 8.98
N LEU A 132 -21.22 -10.66 9.79
CA LEU A 132 -20.86 -9.37 10.36
C LEU A 132 -20.46 -8.41 9.25
N MET A 133 -19.56 -8.84 8.35
CA MET A 133 -19.04 -8.03 7.25
C MET A 133 -20.14 -7.63 6.26
N ASN A 134 -21.05 -8.56 5.92
CA ASN A 134 -22.20 -8.27 5.07
C ASN A 134 -23.13 -7.21 5.67
N GLY A 135 -23.28 -7.22 7.01
CA GLY A 135 -24.00 -6.15 7.72
C GLY A 135 -23.31 -4.79 7.59
N LEU A 136 -21.99 -4.76 7.68
CA LEU A 136 -21.17 -3.55 7.59
C LEU A 136 -21.22 -2.92 6.20
N VAL A 137 -21.09 -3.73 5.13
CA VAL A 137 -20.96 -3.26 3.74
C VAL A 137 -22.26 -3.28 2.93
N LYS A 138 -23.40 -3.53 3.58
CA LYS A 138 -24.72 -3.70 2.92
C LYS A 138 -25.07 -2.63 1.90
N ASN A 139 -24.62 -1.37 2.12
CA ASN A 139 -24.92 -0.20 1.28
C ASN A 139 -23.90 0.01 0.15
N LEU A 140 -22.89 -0.88 0.03
CA LEU A 140 -21.85 -0.79 -1.00
C LEU A 140 -22.09 -1.73 -2.19
N GLY A 141 -23.09 -2.62 -2.09
CA GLY A 141 -23.35 -3.63 -3.10
C GLY A 141 -22.32 -4.78 -3.08
N ILE A 142 -21.57 -4.91 -1.97
CA ILE A 142 -20.61 -6.00 -1.77
C ILE A 142 -21.22 -7.07 -0.87
N GLY A 143 -20.88 -8.33 -1.20
CA GLY A 143 -21.16 -9.47 -0.34
C GLY A 143 -19.90 -10.29 -0.13
N PHE A 144 -19.63 -10.63 1.12
CA PHE A 144 -18.64 -11.66 1.51
C PHE A 144 -19.35 -13.02 1.34
N LYS A 145 -18.81 -13.87 0.46
CA LYS A 145 -19.37 -15.20 0.20
C LYS A 145 -19.12 -16.12 1.39
N GLU A 146 -19.99 -17.09 1.59
CA GLU A 146 -19.83 -18.11 2.64
C GLU A 146 -18.60 -18.99 2.38
N GLY A 147 -17.97 -19.43 3.48
CA GLY A 147 -16.83 -20.33 3.46
C GLY A 147 -15.49 -19.60 3.38
N ILE A 148 -14.45 -20.41 3.23
CA ILE A 148 -13.06 -19.99 2.99
C ILE A 148 -12.64 -20.54 1.64
N ILE A 149 -11.82 -19.79 0.92
CA ILE A 149 -11.23 -20.27 -0.32
C ILE A 149 -10.10 -21.24 0.02
N LEU A 150 -10.09 -22.38 -0.65
CA LEU A 150 -9.04 -23.39 -0.54
C LEU A 150 -8.30 -23.50 -1.87
N GLN A 151 -7.04 -23.90 -1.81
CA GLN A 151 -6.24 -24.16 -2.99
C GLN A 151 -6.86 -25.26 -3.84
N HIS A 152 -6.77 -25.09 -5.16
CA HIS A 152 -7.20 -26.10 -6.15
C HIS A 152 -6.08 -27.10 -6.51
N GLU A 153 -4.84 -26.74 -6.26
CA GLU A 153 -3.67 -27.55 -6.56
C GLU A 153 -2.96 -27.96 -5.28
N GLU A 154 -2.37 -29.15 -5.26
CA GLU A 154 -1.51 -29.58 -4.15
C GLU A 154 -0.23 -28.74 -4.15
N ALA A 155 -0.12 -27.85 -3.19
CA ALA A 155 1.11 -27.13 -2.87
C ALA A 155 1.62 -27.55 -1.48
N ASP A 156 2.90 -27.37 -1.23
CA ASP A 156 3.53 -27.65 0.09
C ASP A 156 3.15 -26.58 1.15
N TRP A 157 1.96 -25.96 1.03
CA TRP A 157 1.47 -24.91 1.92
C TRP A 157 0.12 -25.30 2.51
N GLU A 158 -0.33 -24.55 3.53
CA GLU A 158 -1.65 -24.70 4.11
C GLU A 158 -2.73 -24.54 3.03
N GLU A 159 -3.80 -25.35 3.06
CA GLU A 159 -4.86 -25.37 2.03
C GLU A 159 -5.55 -24.01 1.87
N ASP A 160 -5.59 -23.19 2.92
CA ASP A 160 -6.17 -21.85 2.94
C ASP A 160 -5.19 -20.72 2.63
N PHE A 161 -3.90 -21.05 2.39
CA PHE A 161 -2.92 -20.07 1.94
C PHE A 161 -3.06 -19.83 0.43
N ILE A 162 -3.76 -18.77 0.05
CA ILE A 162 -4.05 -18.46 -1.34
C ILE A 162 -3.01 -17.51 -1.93
N VAL A 163 -2.50 -17.85 -3.09
CA VAL A 163 -1.68 -16.96 -3.92
C VAL A 163 -2.57 -16.40 -5.04
N GLY A 164 -2.94 -15.13 -4.91
CA GLY A 164 -3.83 -14.45 -5.84
C GLY A 164 -3.07 -13.73 -6.95
N ASP A 165 -3.69 -13.70 -8.12
CA ASP A 165 -3.21 -12.97 -9.28
C ASP A 165 -3.76 -11.55 -9.32
N ILE A 166 -2.96 -10.61 -9.81
CA ILE A 166 -3.42 -9.25 -10.06
C ILE A 166 -4.35 -9.25 -11.29
N ALA A 167 -5.56 -8.75 -11.14
CA ALA A 167 -6.51 -8.61 -12.23
C ALA A 167 -6.06 -7.51 -13.20
N GLU A 168 -5.89 -7.85 -14.48
CA GLU A 168 -5.48 -6.87 -15.50
C GLU A 168 -6.44 -5.68 -15.59
N SER A 169 -7.75 -5.94 -15.48
CA SER A 169 -8.78 -4.90 -15.48
C SER A 169 -8.63 -3.92 -14.33
N GLY A 170 -8.25 -4.41 -13.14
CA GLY A 170 -7.96 -3.62 -11.96
C GLY A 170 -6.74 -2.74 -12.15
N ALA A 171 -5.64 -3.34 -12.59
CA ALA A 171 -4.38 -2.63 -12.87
C ALA A 171 -4.57 -1.51 -13.91
N GLN A 172 -5.33 -1.77 -14.99
CA GLN A 172 -5.60 -0.79 -16.04
C GLN A 172 -6.50 0.37 -15.57
N GLN A 173 -7.54 0.08 -14.77
CA GLN A 173 -8.53 1.09 -14.40
C GLN A 173 -8.18 1.90 -13.15
N THR A 174 -7.34 1.36 -12.27
CA THR A 174 -6.99 1.97 -10.98
C THR A 174 -5.50 2.26 -10.83
N GLY A 175 -4.65 1.56 -11.56
CA GLY A 175 -3.21 1.53 -11.37
C GLY A 175 -2.76 0.59 -10.24
N VAL A 176 -3.69 0.07 -9.41
CA VAL A 176 -3.36 -0.86 -8.31
C VAL A 176 -2.96 -2.20 -8.88
N GLY A 177 -1.80 -2.67 -8.52
CA GLY A 177 -1.20 -3.90 -9.02
C GLY A 177 -0.44 -3.76 -10.36
N ALA A 178 -0.45 -2.59 -11.00
CA ALA A 178 0.19 -2.40 -12.30
C ALA A 178 1.71 -2.68 -12.26
N GLY A 179 2.41 -2.19 -11.24
CA GLY A 179 3.82 -2.45 -11.06
C GLY A 179 4.13 -3.90 -10.68
N LEU A 180 3.21 -4.55 -9.97
CA LEU A 180 3.32 -5.97 -9.63
C LEU A 180 3.16 -6.82 -10.90
N LEU A 181 2.12 -6.55 -11.68
CA LEU A 181 1.82 -7.26 -12.93
C LEU A 181 2.99 -7.16 -13.92
N ALA A 182 3.54 -5.95 -14.12
CA ALA A 182 4.67 -5.72 -15.00
C ALA A 182 5.94 -6.49 -14.58
N ARG A 183 6.08 -6.83 -13.30
CA ARG A 183 7.22 -7.55 -12.72
C ARG A 183 6.90 -9.02 -12.39
N GLN A 184 5.70 -9.49 -12.74
CA GLN A 184 5.22 -10.85 -12.45
C GLN A 184 5.26 -11.18 -10.95
N TYR A 185 4.81 -10.25 -10.10
CA TYR A 185 4.57 -10.49 -8.69
C TYR A 185 3.12 -10.89 -8.47
N GLN A 186 2.93 -11.81 -7.52
CA GLN A 186 1.64 -12.23 -6.99
C GLN A 186 1.49 -11.72 -5.54
N VAL A 187 0.33 -11.95 -4.95
CA VAL A 187 0.02 -11.56 -3.57
C VAL A 187 -0.55 -12.73 -2.80
N ALA A 188 -0.20 -12.82 -1.53
CA ALA A 188 -0.65 -13.91 -0.67
C ALA A 188 -1.78 -13.44 0.25
N PHE A 189 -2.77 -14.30 0.40
CA PHE A 189 -3.91 -14.17 1.30
C PHE A 189 -3.95 -15.41 2.21
N PRO A 190 -3.40 -15.32 3.43
CA PRO A 190 -3.45 -16.42 4.40
C PRO A 190 -4.84 -16.55 5.01
N GLY A 191 -5.71 -17.28 4.36
CA GLY A 191 -7.12 -17.41 4.73
C GLY A 191 -7.99 -16.26 4.21
N THR A 192 -8.76 -16.50 3.16
CA THR A 192 -9.61 -15.46 2.58
C THR A 192 -11.00 -16.00 2.20
N THR A 193 -11.97 -15.11 2.11
CA THR A 193 -13.28 -15.40 1.52
C THR A 193 -13.44 -14.63 0.20
N ALA A 194 -14.24 -15.19 -0.71
CA ALA A 194 -14.54 -14.52 -1.97
C ALA A 194 -15.52 -13.36 -1.78
N LEU A 195 -15.39 -12.37 -2.64
CA LEU A 195 -16.29 -11.22 -2.71
C LEU A 195 -17.25 -11.35 -3.90
N SER A 196 -18.45 -10.85 -3.73
CA SER A 196 -19.42 -10.62 -4.80
C SER A 196 -19.73 -9.13 -4.90
N PHE A 197 -20.14 -8.68 -6.10
CA PHE A 197 -20.47 -7.28 -6.32
C PHE A 197 -21.76 -7.12 -7.12
N ASN A 198 -22.60 -6.15 -6.68
CA ASN A 198 -23.82 -5.74 -7.35
C ASN A 198 -23.78 -4.24 -7.66
N ALA A 199 -23.74 -3.88 -8.93
CA ALA A 199 -23.64 -2.50 -9.40
C ALA A 199 -24.88 -1.62 -9.08
N GLY A 200 -25.98 -2.20 -8.59
CA GLY A 200 -27.23 -1.47 -8.27
C GLY A 200 -27.12 -0.43 -7.16
N TYR A 201 -25.98 -0.33 -6.48
CA TYR A 201 -25.72 0.57 -5.35
C TYR A 201 -24.99 1.86 -5.74
N GLY A 202 -24.86 2.15 -7.03
CA GLY A 202 -24.29 3.40 -7.53
C GLY A 202 -22.76 3.45 -7.55
N PHE A 203 -22.09 2.35 -7.27
CA PHE A 203 -20.66 2.19 -7.43
C PHE A 203 -20.33 1.43 -8.72
N GLN A 204 -19.16 1.70 -9.25
CA GLN A 204 -18.47 0.85 -10.21
C GLN A 204 -17.49 -0.03 -9.46
N GLY A 205 -17.58 -1.34 -9.62
CA GLY A 205 -16.68 -2.32 -8.99
C GLY A 205 -15.68 -2.86 -10.01
N VAL A 206 -14.42 -2.94 -9.60
CA VAL A 206 -13.32 -3.46 -10.41
C VAL A 206 -12.49 -4.45 -9.56
N PRO A 207 -12.34 -5.71 -9.97
CA PRO A 207 -11.50 -6.67 -9.25
C PRO A 207 -10.02 -6.22 -9.31
N ILE A 208 -9.34 -6.32 -8.18
CA ILE A 208 -7.91 -6.01 -8.04
C ILE A 208 -7.10 -7.29 -7.94
N VAL A 209 -7.58 -8.25 -7.14
CA VAL A 209 -6.94 -9.55 -6.97
C VAL A 209 -7.98 -10.64 -7.12
N GLU A 210 -7.64 -11.66 -7.87
CA GLU A 210 -8.49 -12.82 -8.16
C GLU A 210 -7.73 -14.13 -7.93
N TYR A 211 -8.48 -15.19 -7.67
CA TYR A 211 -7.99 -16.57 -7.61
C TYR A 211 -9.04 -17.51 -8.17
N ALA A 212 -8.71 -18.30 -9.20
CA ALA A 212 -9.57 -19.29 -9.81
C ALA A 212 -10.99 -18.78 -10.18
N GLY A 213 -11.10 -17.50 -10.55
CA GLY A 213 -12.37 -16.84 -10.89
C GLY A 213 -13.12 -16.22 -9.72
N ASP A 214 -12.63 -16.38 -8.49
CA ASP A 214 -13.14 -15.67 -7.33
C ASP A 214 -12.39 -14.36 -7.09
N THR A 215 -13.12 -13.29 -6.79
CA THR A 215 -12.55 -12.00 -6.44
C THR A 215 -12.16 -11.97 -4.97
N LEU A 216 -10.88 -11.72 -4.66
CA LEU A 216 -10.34 -11.61 -3.30
C LEU A 216 -10.28 -10.16 -2.82
N MET A 217 -10.03 -9.24 -3.75
CA MET A 217 -9.97 -7.81 -3.47
C MET A 217 -10.67 -7.03 -4.59
N LEU A 218 -11.48 -6.06 -4.20
CA LEU A 218 -12.30 -5.25 -5.09
C LEU A 218 -12.11 -3.77 -4.81
N ALA A 219 -11.93 -2.97 -5.87
CA ALA A 219 -12.03 -1.53 -5.81
C ALA A 219 -13.42 -1.07 -6.22
N LEU A 220 -14.01 -0.16 -5.44
CA LEU A 220 -15.23 0.56 -5.78
C LEU A 220 -14.90 2.03 -6.02
N LYS A 221 -15.56 2.62 -7.00
CA LYS A 221 -15.49 4.06 -7.24
C LYS A 221 -16.85 4.61 -7.66
N ARG A 222 -17.09 5.88 -7.32
CA ARG A 222 -18.22 6.67 -7.82
C ARG A 222 -17.88 8.15 -7.80
N GLN A 223 -18.61 8.94 -8.57
CA GLN A 223 -18.51 10.41 -8.57
C GLN A 223 -19.55 11.00 -7.63
N LEU A 224 -19.13 11.89 -6.75
CA LEU A 224 -19.97 12.64 -5.83
C LEU A 224 -19.56 14.12 -5.83
N GLY A 225 -20.45 15.03 -6.21
CA GLY A 225 -20.18 16.47 -6.14
C GLY A 225 -18.95 16.95 -6.93
N GLY A 226 -18.50 16.19 -7.92
CA GLY A 226 -17.31 16.50 -8.72
C GLY A 226 -16.03 15.82 -8.20
N GLU A 227 -16.08 15.13 -7.07
CA GLU A 227 -14.96 14.35 -6.51
C GLU A 227 -15.22 12.86 -6.67
N GLU A 228 -14.16 12.07 -6.86
CA GLU A 228 -14.22 10.62 -6.96
C GLU A 228 -14.05 9.99 -5.58
N GLN A 229 -15.06 9.28 -5.10
CA GLN A 229 -14.96 8.44 -3.92
C GLN A 229 -14.35 7.08 -4.29
N ARG A 230 -13.43 6.59 -3.45
CA ARG A 230 -12.72 5.32 -3.62
C ARG A 230 -12.86 4.45 -2.37
N ILE A 231 -13.22 3.18 -2.58
CA ILE A 231 -13.33 2.20 -1.50
C ILE A 231 -12.63 0.92 -1.97
N ILE A 232 -11.76 0.37 -1.12
CA ILE A 232 -11.15 -0.96 -1.36
C ILE A 232 -11.74 -1.93 -0.36
N VAL A 233 -12.14 -3.10 -0.83
CA VAL A 233 -12.63 -4.19 0.03
C VAL A 233 -11.84 -5.46 -0.25
N SER A 234 -11.44 -6.16 0.81
CA SER A 234 -10.69 -7.41 0.75
C SER A 234 -11.37 -8.49 1.59
N GLY A 235 -11.33 -9.73 1.13
CA GLY A 235 -11.89 -10.90 1.82
C GLY A 235 -11.09 -11.35 3.04
N ASP A 236 -9.91 -10.81 3.26
CA ASP A 236 -8.96 -11.13 4.32
C ASP A 236 -8.25 -9.86 4.82
N ALA A 237 -7.80 -9.85 6.07
CA ALA A 237 -6.99 -8.79 6.67
C ALA A 237 -5.53 -9.20 6.88
N ASP A 238 -5.20 -10.47 6.87
CA ASP A 238 -3.84 -10.96 7.15
C ASP A 238 -2.85 -10.58 6.04
N TRP A 239 -3.31 -10.37 4.81
CA TRP A 239 -2.46 -10.01 3.69
C TRP A 239 -1.67 -8.71 3.90
N PHE A 240 -2.19 -7.75 4.69
CA PHE A 240 -1.49 -6.49 5.01
C PHE A 240 -1.08 -6.37 6.49
N SER A 241 -1.19 -7.45 7.25
CA SER A 241 -0.65 -7.54 8.61
C SER A 241 0.88 -7.38 8.62
N THR A 242 1.46 -7.25 9.81
CA THR A 242 2.93 -7.18 9.97
C THR A 242 3.63 -8.38 9.33
N GLU A 243 3.08 -9.59 9.46
CA GLU A 243 3.60 -10.79 8.81
C GLU A 243 3.24 -10.83 7.32
N GLY A 244 2.00 -10.51 6.96
CA GLY A 244 1.51 -10.51 5.59
C GLY A 244 2.31 -9.62 4.65
N LEU A 245 2.67 -8.42 5.09
CA LEU A 245 3.51 -7.50 4.32
C LEU A 245 4.96 -7.99 4.15
N ALA A 246 5.43 -8.85 5.05
CA ALA A 246 6.77 -9.41 5.03
C ALA A 246 6.85 -10.79 4.38
N LEU A 247 5.72 -11.37 3.95
CA LEU A 247 5.67 -12.71 3.38
C LEU A 247 6.63 -12.90 2.22
N ARG A 248 7.33 -14.04 2.27
CA ARG A 248 8.22 -14.53 1.21
C ARG A 248 8.06 -16.05 1.13
N LYS A 249 8.05 -16.56 -0.07
CA LYS A 249 8.07 -18.01 -0.36
C LYS A 249 9.10 -18.22 -1.48
N ASP A 250 9.86 -19.30 -1.40
CA ASP A 250 10.98 -19.53 -2.32
C ASP A 250 10.52 -19.76 -3.77
N ASP A 251 9.35 -20.39 -3.93
CA ASP A 251 8.83 -20.80 -5.23
C ASP A 251 7.90 -19.76 -5.88
N VAL A 252 7.55 -18.67 -5.18
CA VAL A 252 6.58 -17.66 -5.65
C VAL A 252 7.08 -16.25 -5.39
N ARG A 253 6.95 -15.39 -6.39
CA ARG A 253 7.35 -13.98 -6.29
C ARG A 253 6.25 -13.15 -5.63
N LEU A 254 6.19 -13.18 -4.31
CA LEU A 254 5.20 -12.44 -3.53
C LEU A 254 5.64 -10.98 -3.26
N ASN A 255 4.68 -10.05 -3.33
CA ASN A 255 4.92 -8.65 -2.96
C ASN A 255 3.65 -7.98 -2.40
N ASN A 256 3.18 -8.42 -1.25
CA ASN A 256 2.03 -7.82 -0.56
C ASN A 256 2.29 -6.36 -0.19
N PHE A 257 3.53 -6.02 0.23
CA PHE A 257 3.88 -4.63 0.51
C PHE A 257 3.77 -3.73 -0.72
N GLY A 258 4.19 -4.20 -1.89
CA GLY A 258 4.03 -3.46 -3.15
C GLY A 258 2.56 -3.18 -3.47
N LEU A 259 1.69 -4.19 -3.35
CA LEU A 259 0.25 -4.00 -3.53
C LEU A 259 -0.31 -2.97 -2.56
N PHE A 260 0.06 -3.06 -1.28
CA PHE A 260 -0.40 -2.11 -0.25
C PHE A 260 0.02 -0.67 -0.58
N MET A 261 1.25 -0.46 -1.05
CA MET A 261 1.73 0.88 -1.44
C MET A 261 1.01 1.42 -2.70
N GLU A 262 0.81 0.58 -3.73
CA GLU A 262 0.06 1.00 -4.92
C GLU A 262 -1.42 1.28 -4.60
N MET A 263 -2.02 0.50 -3.70
CA MET A 263 -3.36 0.75 -3.18
C MET A 263 -3.45 2.10 -2.47
N LEU A 264 -2.52 2.42 -1.57
CA LEU A 264 -2.50 3.72 -0.89
C LEU A 264 -2.25 4.88 -1.87
N HIS A 265 -1.40 4.68 -2.88
CA HIS A 265 -1.18 5.66 -3.94
C HIS A 265 -2.47 5.96 -4.72
N TYR A 266 -3.23 4.93 -5.06
CA TYR A 266 -4.56 5.08 -5.64
C TYR A 266 -5.50 5.82 -4.69
N MET A 267 -5.63 5.38 -3.43
CA MET A 267 -6.55 5.94 -2.44
C MET A 267 -6.30 7.41 -2.11
N THR A 268 -5.07 7.90 -2.29
CA THR A 268 -4.68 9.29 -2.07
C THR A 268 -4.59 10.13 -3.36
N TYR A 269 -5.24 9.70 -4.41
CA TYR A 269 -5.23 10.40 -5.71
C TYR A 269 -3.81 10.67 -6.21
N GLN A 270 -2.93 9.67 -6.07
CA GLN A 270 -1.52 9.69 -6.48
C GLN A 270 -0.65 10.70 -5.71
N GLN A 271 -1.09 11.14 -4.54
CA GLN A 271 -0.29 12.05 -3.74
C GLN A 271 0.76 11.34 -2.90
N PHE A 272 0.42 10.24 -2.25
CA PHE A 272 1.29 9.44 -1.40
C PHE A 272 0.99 7.93 -1.55
N PRO A 273 1.98 7.04 -1.38
CA PRO A 273 3.41 7.33 -1.30
C PRO A 273 3.92 8.03 -2.57
N VAL A 274 5.04 8.72 -2.47
CA VAL A 274 5.60 9.41 -3.66
C VAL A 274 6.22 8.36 -4.58
N ASP A 275 5.79 8.36 -5.83
CA ASP A 275 6.41 7.54 -6.87
C ASP A 275 7.60 8.30 -7.49
N ASN A 276 8.79 7.77 -7.26
CA ASN A 276 10.03 8.23 -7.86
C ASN A 276 10.55 7.24 -8.92
N SER A 277 9.71 6.32 -9.39
CA SER A 277 10.10 5.39 -10.43
C SER A 277 10.55 6.17 -11.68
N ARG A 278 11.73 5.83 -12.16
CA ARG A 278 12.26 6.38 -13.40
C ARG A 278 12.47 5.24 -14.38
N PRO A 279 12.35 5.50 -15.69
CA PRO A 279 12.87 4.58 -16.69
C PRO A 279 14.33 4.30 -16.37
N SER A 280 14.76 3.05 -16.50
CA SER A 280 16.19 2.72 -16.39
C SER A 280 16.98 3.65 -17.32
N PRO A 281 18.09 4.26 -16.82
CA PRO A 281 18.92 5.08 -17.68
C PRO A 281 19.34 4.27 -18.91
N THR A 282 19.27 4.86 -20.07
CA THR A 282 19.73 4.23 -21.31
C THR A 282 21.24 4.00 -21.32
N ASP A 283 21.96 4.60 -20.37
CA ASP A 283 23.41 4.48 -20.18
C ASP A 283 23.87 3.20 -19.45
N ASP A 284 22.98 2.35 -18.96
CA ASP A 284 23.35 1.07 -18.32
C ASP A 284 23.98 0.04 -19.27
N THR A 285 24.14 0.38 -20.54
CA THR A 285 24.71 -0.50 -21.57
C THR A 285 26.20 -0.25 -21.86
N HIS A 286 26.86 0.68 -21.19
CA HIS A 286 28.31 0.81 -21.29
C HIS A 286 29.01 -0.27 -20.46
N TYR A 287 29.08 -1.47 -21.01
CA TYR A 287 30.00 -2.50 -20.52
C TYR A 287 31.42 -2.06 -20.85
N LEU A 288 32.11 -1.47 -19.87
CA LEU A 288 33.56 -1.36 -19.94
C LEU A 288 34.13 -2.79 -19.80
N ASP A 289 34.76 -3.28 -20.84
CA ASP A 289 35.50 -4.53 -20.74
C ASP A 289 36.62 -4.36 -19.70
N ILE A 290 36.93 -5.43 -18.95
CA ILE A 290 38.02 -5.43 -17.95
C ILE A 290 39.33 -4.95 -18.57
N ALA A 291 39.56 -5.27 -19.87
CA ALA A 291 40.68 -4.80 -20.64
C ALA A 291 40.75 -3.25 -20.80
N ASP A 292 39.59 -2.60 -20.84
CA ASP A 292 39.49 -1.15 -21.01
C ASP A 292 39.76 -0.37 -19.72
N ILE A 293 39.55 -0.97 -18.56
CA ILE A 293 39.74 -0.34 -17.25
C ILE A 293 41.18 0.15 -17.06
N GLY A 294 42.14 -0.62 -17.55
CA GLY A 294 43.58 -0.33 -17.42
C GLY A 294 43.99 0.99 -18.11
N TRP A 295 43.63 1.16 -19.36
CA TRP A 295 43.97 2.35 -20.09
C TRP A 295 43.12 3.56 -19.69
N ILE A 296 41.86 3.38 -19.31
CA ILE A 296 40.99 4.44 -18.77
C ILE A 296 41.55 4.99 -17.46
N LYS A 297 42.02 4.13 -16.56
CA LYS A 297 42.71 4.58 -15.35
C LYS A 297 43.99 5.35 -15.69
N GLY A 298 44.78 4.86 -16.66
CA GLY A 298 45.96 5.56 -17.14
C GLY A 298 45.66 6.94 -17.69
N LEU A 299 44.56 7.10 -18.42
CA LEU A 299 44.10 8.38 -18.98
C LEU A 299 43.69 9.37 -17.86
N PHE A 300 42.79 8.94 -16.95
CA PHE A 300 42.20 9.86 -15.96
C PHE A 300 43.11 10.12 -14.75
N ILE A 301 43.92 9.17 -14.33
CA ILE A 301 44.80 9.28 -13.15
C ILE A 301 46.20 9.77 -13.57
N GLY A 302 46.62 9.47 -14.79
CA GLY A 302 47.95 9.81 -15.31
C GLY A 302 47.93 10.97 -16.29
N LEU A 303 47.44 10.74 -17.50
CA LEU A 303 47.60 11.70 -18.63
C LEU A 303 46.89 13.04 -18.38
N ILE A 304 45.66 13.04 -17.92
CA ILE A 304 44.90 14.28 -17.70
C ILE A 304 45.53 15.15 -16.60
N PRO A 305 45.90 14.64 -15.41
CA PRO A 305 46.61 15.43 -14.41
C PRO A 305 47.96 15.95 -14.88
N LEU A 306 48.71 15.16 -15.68
CA LEU A 306 49.98 15.60 -16.26
C LEU A 306 49.79 16.74 -17.26
N LEU A 307 48.79 16.70 -18.12
CA LEU A 307 48.45 17.78 -19.05
C LEU A 307 48.04 19.06 -18.32
N VAL A 308 47.27 18.95 -17.22
CA VAL A 308 46.89 20.09 -16.39
C VAL A 308 48.11 20.71 -15.71
N LEU A 309 49.02 19.88 -15.16
CA LEU A 309 50.28 20.34 -14.56
C LEU A 309 51.21 20.96 -15.61
N GLY A 310 51.36 20.34 -16.78
CA GLY A 310 52.16 20.87 -17.89
C GLY A 310 51.65 22.21 -18.41
N GLY A 311 50.30 22.33 -18.54
CA GLY A 311 49.66 23.59 -18.89
C GLY A 311 49.88 24.68 -17.84
N ALA A 312 49.80 24.35 -16.57
CA ALA A 312 50.04 25.30 -15.46
C ALA A 312 51.48 25.79 -15.39
N ILE A 313 52.47 24.96 -15.79
CA ILE A 313 53.89 25.34 -15.83
C ILE A 313 54.20 26.16 -17.08
N GLY A 314 53.58 25.85 -18.23
CA GLY A 314 53.78 26.56 -19.48
C GLY A 314 53.15 27.96 -19.56
N PHE A 315 52.21 28.27 -18.64
CA PHE A 315 51.57 29.59 -18.50
C PHE A 315 52.27 30.51 -17.49
N ARG A 316 53.41 30.13 -16.97
CA ARG A 316 54.29 30.94 -16.14
C ARG A 316 55.49 31.38 -16.93
#